data_7f12f64bbff2ecbf15f65ff3554f69de
#
_entry.id   7f12f64bbff2ecbf15f65ff3554f69de
#
_cell.length_a   1.000
_cell.length_b   1.000
_cell.length_c   1.000
_cell.angle_alpha   90.00
_cell.angle_beta   90.00
_cell.angle_gamma   90.00
#
_symmetry.space_group_name_H-M   'P 1'
#
loop_
_entity.id
_entity.type
_entity.pdbx_description
1 polymer ?
#
loop_
_entity_poly.entity_id
_entity_poly.type
_entity_poly.pdbx_seq_one_letter_code
_entity_poly.pdbx_strand_id
1 'polypeptide(L)'
;MEIVTALLLFLNGSMIEHVYKADLKSCNESKKIAETVVTSDNVVFLCKKVKAKVSIDKISNTKRIDKVLDDKIFTGSGTAFFISDEGHMITNHHVVNYCNITKVKYFGKTVTAKILAYDRVNDLALLETDIIPKDKFDISNRDPKLLDDIYVAGYPFGKAVSSSVKVTK
;
A
#
# COMPACT_ATOMS: atom_id res chain seq x y z
N MET A 1 0.95 13.74 21.03
CA MET A 1 1.28 12.34 20.71
C MET A 1 0.16 11.48 21.22
N GLU A 2 -0.49 10.76 20.36
CA GLU A 2 -1.56 9.83 20.73
C GLU A 2 -1.03 8.41 20.79
N ILE A 3 -1.65 7.59 21.64
CA ILE A 3 -1.32 6.17 21.72
C ILE A 3 -2.24 5.45 20.74
N VAL A 4 -1.66 4.88 19.69
CA VAL A 4 -2.36 4.12 18.65
C VAL A 4 -1.90 2.68 18.66
N THR A 5 -2.74 1.77 18.17
CA THR A 5 -2.35 0.37 17.96
C THR A 5 -1.71 0.24 16.59
N ALA A 6 -0.57 -0.43 16.49
CA ALA A 6 0.11 -0.68 15.23
C ALA A 6 0.48 -2.16 15.09
N LEU A 7 0.29 -2.69 13.88
CA LEU A 7 0.92 -3.91 13.40
C LEU A 7 2.29 -3.53 12.85
N LEU A 8 3.34 -4.06 13.41
CA LEU A 8 4.72 -3.80 13.06
C LEU A 8 5.29 -5.03 12.36
N LEU A 9 5.95 -4.83 11.23
CA LEU A 9 6.66 -5.85 10.47
C LEU A 9 8.17 -5.67 10.64
N PHE A 10 8.84 -6.71 11.09
CA PHE A 10 10.29 -6.76 11.20
C PHE A 10 10.87 -7.77 10.23
N LEU A 11 11.97 -7.43 9.60
CA LEU A 11 12.81 -8.31 8.78
C LEU A 11 14.23 -8.28 9.34
N ASN A 12 14.78 -9.43 9.68
CA ASN A 12 16.12 -9.55 10.28
C ASN A 12 16.32 -8.62 11.51
N GLY A 13 15.27 -8.48 12.34
CA GLY A 13 15.30 -7.64 13.53
C GLY A 13 15.12 -6.13 13.29
N SER A 14 15.09 -5.68 12.05
CA SER A 14 14.84 -4.28 11.69
C SER A 14 13.38 -4.07 11.33
N MET A 15 12.75 -3.05 11.92
CA MET A 15 11.37 -2.68 11.57
C MET A 15 11.33 -2.11 10.16
N ILE A 16 10.59 -2.75 9.26
CA ILE A 16 10.48 -2.35 7.86
C ILE A 16 9.14 -1.73 7.52
N GLU A 17 8.09 -2.05 8.28
CA GLU A 17 6.75 -1.53 8.01
C GLU A 17 5.91 -1.45 9.28
N HIS A 18 4.92 -0.55 9.28
CA HIS A 18 3.88 -0.51 10.29
C HIS A 18 2.54 -0.07 9.69
N VAL A 19 1.46 -0.65 10.21
CA VAL A 19 0.08 -0.30 9.83
C VAL A 19 -0.71 -0.01 11.10
N TYR A 20 -1.37 1.13 11.17
CA TYR A 20 -2.23 1.45 12.29
C TYR A 20 -3.53 0.66 12.23
N LYS A 21 -3.99 0.20 13.37
CA LYS A 21 -5.22 -0.58 13.54
C LYS A 21 -6.12 0.10 14.57
N ALA A 22 -7.42 -0.11 14.43
CA ALA A 22 -8.40 0.50 15.33
C ALA A 22 -8.18 0.06 16.80
N ASP A 23 -7.87 -1.21 16.99
CA ASP A 23 -7.66 -1.81 18.31
C ASP A 23 -6.72 -3.02 18.24
N LEU A 24 -6.41 -3.61 19.41
CA LEU A 24 -5.56 -4.81 19.51
C LEU A 24 -6.22 -6.05 18.90
N LYS A 25 -7.55 -6.14 18.89
CA LYS A 25 -8.26 -7.29 18.32
C LYS A 25 -8.07 -7.32 16.80
N SER A 26 -8.38 -6.22 16.13
CA SER A 26 -8.19 -6.09 14.67
C SER A 26 -6.72 -6.20 14.25
N CYS A 27 -5.79 -5.75 15.11
CA CYS A 27 -4.36 -5.94 14.89
C CYS A 27 -3.99 -7.42 14.92
N ASN A 28 -4.43 -8.17 15.94
CA ASN A 28 -4.13 -9.59 16.09
C ASN A 28 -4.77 -10.44 15.00
N GLU A 29 -5.96 -10.09 14.52
CA GLU A 29 -6.59 -10.74 13.37
C GLU A 29 -5.75 -10.54 12.11
N SER A 30 -5.30 -9.32 11.84
CA SER A 30 -4.41 -9.02 10.71
C SER A 30 -3.06 -9.70 10.84
N LYS A 31 -2.50 -9.76 12.05
CA LYS A 31 -1.25 -10.48 12.34
C LYS A 31 -1.38 -11.97 12.00
N LYS A 32 -2.45 -12.63 12.45
CA LYS A 32 -2.68 -14.05 12.14
C LYS A 32 -2.73 -14.31 10.64
N ILE A 33 -3.43 -13.46 9.89
CA ILE A 33 -3.49 -13.57 8.42
C ILE A 33 -2.09 -13.41 7.82
N ALA A 34 -1.33 -12.40 8.24
CA ALA A 34 0.01 -12.15 7.74
C ALA A 34 0.96 -13.34 8.02
N GLU A 35 0.89 -13.92 9.21
CA GLU A 35 1.69 -15.10 9.62
C GLU A 35 1.30 -16.38 8.85
N THR A 36 0.10 -16.48 8.30
CA THR A 36 -0.28 -17.63 7.43
C THR A 36 0.27 -17.50 6.01
N VAL A 37 0.53 -16.27 5.57
CA VAL A 37 1.02 -15.97 4.20
C VAL A 37 2.55 -15.93 4.15
N VAL A 38 3.16 -15.42 5.22
CA VAL A 38 4.62 -15.25 5.29
C VAL A 38 5.20 -16.31 6.22
N THR A 39 5.87 -17.30 5.66
CA THR A 39 6.46 -18.45 6.40
C THR A 39 7.98 -18.32 6.59
N SER A 40 8.54 -17.12 6.45
CA SER A 40 9.98 -16.91 6.61
C SER A 40 10.36 -16.68 8.08
N ASP A 41 11.35 -17.41 8.58
CA ASP A 41 11.85 -17.31 9.96
C ASP A 41 12.44 -15.93 10.30
N ASN A 42 12.80 -15.16 9.28
CA ASN A 42 13.38 -13.82 9.42
C ASN A 42 12.34 -12.71 9.51
N VAL A 43 11.05 -13.03 9.36
CA VAL A 43 9.94 -12.07 9.38
C VAL A 43 9.15 -12.21 10.67
N VAL A 44 8.98 -11.10 11.38
CA VAL A 44 8.23 -11.08 12.65
C VAL A 44 7.16 -10.00 12.59
N PHE A 45 5.93 -10.37 12.94
CA PHE A 45 4.82 -9.44 13.07
C PHE A 45 4.51 -9.18 14.55
N LEU A 46 4.43 -7.90 14.94
CA LEU A 46 4.11 -7.53 16.33
C LEU A 46 2.94 -6.52 16.35
N CYS A 47 1.96 -6.79 17.22
CA CYS A 47 0.95 -5.82 17.57
C CYS A 47 1.36 -5.06 18.82
N LYS A 48 1.51 -3.75 18.73
CA LYS A 48 1.96 -2.91 19.83
C LYS A 48 1.23 -1.57 19.87
N LYS A 49 0.99 -1.06 21.08
CA LYS A 49 0.62 0.35 21.26
C LYS A 49 1.87 1.22 21.10
N VAL A 50 1.81 2.17 20.18
CA VAL A 50 2.91 3.08 19.87
C VAL A 50 2.46 4.54 20.05
N LYS A 51 3.39 5.41 20.39
CA LYS A 51 3.14 6.85 20.38
C LYS A 51 3.32 7.37 18.96
N ALA A 52 2.25 7.83 18.33
CA ALA A 52 2.31 8.47 17.02
C ALA A 52 2.09 9.99 17.16
N LYS A 53 2.78 10.76 16.33
CA LYS A 53 2.39 12.15 16.09
C LYS A 53 1.23 12.12 15.09
N VAL A 54 0.03 12.11 15.60
CA VAL A 54 -1.15 12.39 14.79
C VAL A 54 -1.21 13.91 14.69
N SER A 55 -1.00 14.47 13.51
CA SER A 55 -1.24 15.89 13.25
C SER A 55 -2.75 16.09 13.18
N ILE A 56 -3.36 16.23 14.34
CA ILE A 56 -4.70 16.78 14.43
C ILE A 56 -4.49 18.28 14.50
N ASP A 57 -4.68 18.97 13.40
CA ASP A 57 -4.86 20.41 13.43
C ASP A 57 -6.07 20.68 14.32
N LYS A 58 -5.83 21.45 15.40
CA LYS A 58 -6.82 21.80 16.40
C LYS A 58 -8.03 22.41 15.72
N ILE A 59 -9.11 21.66 15.67
CA ILE A 59 -10.43 22.21 15.34
C ILE A 59 -10.87 22.97 16.59
N SER A 60 -10.73 24.29 16.53
CA SER A 60 -11.37 25.19 17.49
C SER A 60 -12.89 25.05 17.36
N ASN A 61 -13.52 24.75 18.50
CA ASN A 61 -14.97 24.72 18.65
C ASN A 61 -15.61 25.96 18.01
N THR A 62 -16.47 25.77 17.09
CA THR A 62 -17.80 26.32 16.84
C THR A 62 -18.12 26.44 15.37
N LYS A 63 -19.27 25.87 15.00
CA LYS A 63 -20.04 26.05 13.76
C LYS A 63 -19.51 25.35 12.50
N ARG A 64 -20.30 24.39 12.12
CA ARG A 64 -20.56 23.79 10.81
C ARG A 64 -20.19 22.32 10.72
N ILE A 65 -21.22 21.51 10.94
CA ILE A 65 -21.26 20.09 10.64
C ILE A 65 -21.00 19.81 9.13
N ASP A 66 -21.13 20.84 8.29
CA ASP A 66 -20.98 20.71 6.83
C ASP A 66 -19.51 20.77 6.33
N LYS A 67 -18.52 20.97 7.21
CA LYS A 67 -17.10 21.07 6.83
C LYS A 67 -16.23 19.88 7.25
N VAL A 68 -16.80 18.88 7.89
CA VAL A 68 -16.09 17.67 8.39
C VAL A 68 -15.83 16.66 7.27
N LEU A 69 -16.33 16.87 6.05
CA LEU A 69 -16.15 15.96 4.92
C LEU A 69 -14.88 16.19 4.09
N ASP A 70 -14.04 17.18 4.44
CA ASP A 70 -12.84 17.50 3.65
C ASP A 70 -11.50 17.15 4.34
N ASP A 71 -11.52 16.55 5.50
CA ASP A 71 -10.31 16.04 6.15
C ASP A 71 -9.92 14.70 5.50
N LYS A 72 -9.06 14.80 4.47
CA LYS A 72 -8.47 13.66 3.78
C LYS A 72 -7.61 12.87 4.74
N ILE A 73 -8.15 11.80 5.30
CA ILE A 73 -7.39 10.87 6.13
C ILE A 73 -6.53 10.03 5.20
N PHE A 74 -5.20 10.11 5.38
CA PHE A 74 -4.27 9.22 4.70
C PHE A 74 -4.44 7.80 5.24
N THR A 75 -4.89 6.88 4.38
CA THR A 75 -5.20 5.49 4.76
C THR A 75 -4.10 4.51 4.43
N GLY A 76 -3.25 4.83 3.45
CA GLY A 76 -2.15 3.96 3.07
C GLY A 76 -1.43 4.46 1.82
N SER A 77 -0.33 3.79 1.50
CA SER A 77 0.43 3.98 0.26
C SER A 77 0.89 2.64 -0.30
N GLY A 78 1.20 2.62 -1.57
CA GLY A 78 1.70 1.43 -2.25
C GLY A 78 2.34 1.79 -3.58
N THR A 79 2.64 0.77 -4.35
CA THR A 79 3.21 0.88 -5.69
C THR A 79 2.14 0.63 -6.74
N ALA A 80 2.18 1.39 -7.82
CA ALA A 80 1.43 1.13 -9.03
C ALA A 80 2.36 1.21 -10.24
N PHE A 81 2.02 0.51 -11.30
CA PHE A 81 2.78 0.54 -12.55
C PHE A 81 1.84 0.64 -13.76
N PHE A 82 2.29 1.33 -14.79
CA PHE A 82 1.52 1.51 -16.02
C PHE A 82 1.55 0.26 -16.87
N ILE A 83 0.40 -0.05 -17.48
CA ILE A 83 0.19 -1.18 -18.40
C ILE A 83 -0.32 -0.73 -19.77
N SER A 84 -0.62 0.55 -19.96
CA SER A 84 -1.04 1.12 -21.24
C SER A 84 -0.51 2.54 -21.41
N ASP A 85 -0.51 3.01 -22.63
CA ASP A 85 -0.13 4.38 -22.99
C ASP A 85 -1.24 5.39 -22.65
N GLU A 86 -2.46 4.92 -22.37
CA GLU A 86 -3.61 5.75 -21.98
C GLU A 86 -3.71 6.03 -20.47
N GLY A 87 -2.70 5.62 -19.68
CA GLY A 87 -2.65 5.92 -18.26
C GLY A 87 -3.32 4.87 -17.36
N HIS A 88 -3.56 3.67 -17.88
CA HIS A 88 -4.01 2.54 -17.06
C HIS A 88 -2.87 1.99 -16.20
N MET A 89 -3.16 1.70 -14.95
CA MET A 89 -2.19 1.21 -13.97
C MET A 89 -2.74 0.02 -13.19
N ILE A 90 -1.83 -0.86 -12.77
CA ILE A 90 -2.14 -1.92 -11.80
C ILE A 90 -1.51 -1.58 -10.46
N THR A 91 -2.25 -1.83 -9.39
CA THR A 91 -1.81 -1.81 -8.00
C THR A 91 -2.49 -2.94 -7.23
N ASN A 92 -2.14 -3.11 -5.95
CA ASN A 92 -2.84 -4.05 -5.10
C ASN A 92 -4.20 -3.49 -4.65
N HIS A 93 -5.21 -4.35 -4.57
CA HIS A 93 -6.53 -3.98 -4.09
C HIS A 93 -6.48 -3.40 -2.66
N HIS A 94 -5.70 -4.01 -1.75
CA HIS A 94 -5.61 -3.53 -0.36
C HIS A 94 -5.05 -2.11 -0.25
N VAL A 95 -4.29 -1.62 -1.23
CA VAL A 95 -3.75 -0.24 -1.27
C VAL A 95 -4.85 0.78 -1.50
N VAL A 96 -5.85 0.44 -2.31
CA VAL A 96 -6.94 1.34 -2.69
C VAL A 96 -8.26 1.04 -1.97
N ASN A 97 -8.32 -0.07 -1.27
CA ASN A 97 -9.50 -0.48 -0.51
C ASN A 97 -9.80 0.55 0.58
N TYR A 98 -11.07 0.96 0.65
CA TYR A 98 -11.56 2.03 1.54
C TYR A 98 -11.03 3.45 1.25
N CYS A 99 -10.37 3.66 0.12
CA CYS A 99 -9.99 5.01 -0.31
C CYS A 99 -11.15 5.71 -1.01
N ASN A 100 -11.60 6.84 -0.48
CA ASN A 100 -12.54 7.72 -1.18
C ASN A 100 -11.85 8.45 -2.35
N ILE A 101 -10.56 8.70 -2.20
CA ILE A 101 -9.72 9.37 -3.21
C ILE A 101 -8.39 8.61 -3.31
N THR A 102 -8.12 8.07 -4.48
CA THR A 102 -6.82 7.48 -4.81
C THR A 102 -5.96 8.50 -5.55
N LYS A 103 -4.73 8.67 -5.14
CA LYS A 103 -3.78 9.58 -5.78
C LYS A 103 -2.53 8.84 -6.21
N VAL A 104 -2.06 9.17 -7.39
CA VAL A 104 -0.80 8.65 -7.96
C VAL A 104 0.23 9.76 -7.97
N LYS A 105 1.42 9.47 -7.48
CA LYS A 105 2.59 10.35 -7.60
C LYS A 105 3.52 9.82 -8.69
N TYR A 106 3.71 10.63 -9.74
CA TYR A 106 4.54 10.27 -10.90
C TYR A 106 5.46 11.44 -11.25
N PHE A 107 6.77 11.22 -11.22
CA PHE A 107 7.80 12.26 -11.43
C PHE A 107 7.52 13.58 -10.70
N GLY A 108 7.15 13.49 -9.42
CA GLY A 108 6.87 14.66 -8.58
C GLY A 108 5.48 15.28 -8.75
N LYS A 109 4.73 14.92 -9.79
CA LYS A 109 3.33 15.34 -9.98
C LYS A 109 2.41 14.38 -9.23
N THR A 110 1.35 14.92 -8.66
CA THR A 110 0.30 14.12 -7.99
C THR A 110 -1.01 14.32 -8.73
N VAL A 111 -1.60 13.24 -9.20
CA VAL A 111 -2.89 13.23 -9.90
C VAL A 111 -3.87 12.31 -9.19
N THR A 112 -5.15 12.55 -9.38
CA THR A 112 -6.20 11.62 -8.92
C THR A 112 -6.32 10.47 -9.89
N ALA A 113 -6.44 9.26 -9.35
CA ALA A 113 -6.71 8.05 -10.12
C ALA A 113 -8.14 7.59 -9.86
N LYS A 114 -8.79 7.08 -10.89
CA LYS A 114 -10.10 6.43 -10.82
C LYS A 114 -9.89 4.92 -10.73
N ILE A 115 -10.58 4.26 -9.83
CA ILE A 115 -10.59 2.80 -9.75
C ILE A 115 -11.59 2.30 -10.80
N LEU A 116 -11.13 1.56 -11.80
CA LEU A 116 -11.97 0.97 -12.84
C LEU A 116 -12.51 -0.40 -12.44
N ALA A 117 -11.65 -1.22 -11.86
CA ALA A 117 -11.98 -2.58 -11.43
C ALA A 117 -11.05 -3.05 -10.31
N TYR A 118 -11.45 -4.10 -9.61
CA TYR A 118 -10.58 -4.77 -8.64
C TYR A 118 -10.92 -6.27 -8.53
N ASP A 119 -9.90 -7.04 -8.19
CA ASP A 119 -10.00 -8.44 -7.83
C ASP A 119 -9.48 -8.62 -6.40
N ARG A 120 -10.41 -8.94 -5.49
CA ARG A 120 -10.08 -9.13 -4.07
C ARG A 120 -9.34 -10.43 -3.80
N VAL A 121 -9.57 -11.44 -4.61
CA VAL A 121 -8.97 -12.77 -4.43
C VAL A 121 -7.49 -12.72 -4.77
N ASN A 122 -7.17 -12.06 -5.89
CA ASN A 122 -5.79 -11.92 -6.37
C ASN A 122 -5.12 -10.63 -5.87
N ASP A 123 -5.82 -9.82 -5.06
CA ASP A 123 -5.35 -8.55 -4.51
C ASP A 123 -4.88 -7.58 -5.60
N LEU A 124 -5.68 -7.42 -6.67
CA LEU A 124 -5.40 -6.54 -7.79
C LEU A 124 -6.43 -5.42 -7.92
N ALA A 125 -5.99 -4.25 -8.36
CA ALA A 125 -6.87 -3.15 -8.75
C ALA A 125 -6.34 -2.49 -10.04
N LEU A 126 -7.28 -2.18 -10.94
CA LEU A 126 -7.04 -1.42 -12.16
C LEU A 126 -7.42 0.04 -11.92
N LEU A 127 -6.48 0.93 -12.18
CA LEU A 127 -6.64 2.37 -12.06
C LEU A 127 -6.55 3.03 -13.43
N GLU A 128 -7.22 4.17 -13.56
CA GLU A 128 -7.14 5.08 -14.69
C GLU A 128 -6.65 6.45 -14.22
N THR A 129 -5.72 7.05 -14.96
CA THR A 129 -5.20 8.40 -14.72
C THR A 129 -5.09 9.17 -16.01
N ASP A 130 -5.03 10.50 -15.93
CA ASP A 130 -4.73 11.38 -17.09
C ASP A 130 -3.22 11.47 -17.40
N ILE A 131 -2.41 10.59 -16.83
CA ILE A 131 -0.97 10.56 -17.07
C ILE A 131 -0.69 9.81 -18.37
N ILE A 132 0.04 10.45 -19.28
CA ILE A 132 0.69 9.77 -20.39
C ILE A 132 2.05 9.29 -19.87
N PRO A 133 2.24 7.97 -19.66
CA PRO A 133 3.48 7.45 -19.11
C PRO A 133 4.63 7.54 -20.13
N LYS A 134 5.85 7.67 -19.64
CA LYS A 134 7.04 7.54 -20.50
C LYS A 134 7.32 6.11 -20.90
N ASP A 135 7.05 5.19 -19.97
CA ASP A 135 7.26 3.76 -20.13
C ASP A 135 6.13 3.01 -19.42
N LYS A 136 5.84 1.82 -19.90
CA LYS A 136 4.85 0.89 -19.34
C LYS A 136 5.42 -0.52 -19.29
N PHE A 137 4.80 -1.37 -18.49
CA PHE A 137 5.09 -2.80 -18.51
C PHE A 137 4.12 -3.52 -19.44
N ASP A 138 4.65 -4.39 -20.26
CA ASP A 138 3.85 -5.35 -21.02
C ASP A 138 3.51 -6.54 -20.12
N ILE A 139 2.25 -6.95 -20.17
CA ILE A 139 1.82 -8.16 -19.45
C ILE A 139 2.34 -9.38 -20.20
N SER A 140 3.16 -10.19 -19.51
CA SER A 140 3.68 -11.43 -20.08
C SER A 140 2.56 -12.41 -20.38
N ASN A 141 2.62 -13.03 -21.56
CA ASN A 141 1.72 -14.12 -21.96
C ASN A 141 2.30 -15.51 -21.66
N ARG A 142 3.44 -15.58 -20.97
CA ARG A 142 4.07 -16.83 -20.54
C ARG A 142 4.28 -16.82 -19.03
N ASP A 143 4.15 -17.98 -18.42
CA ASP A 143 4.50 -18.18 -17.02
C ASP A 143 6.03 -18.22 -16.84
N PRO A 144 6.53 -17.68 -15.72
CA PRO A 144 7.93 -17.79 -15.37
C PRO A 144 8.30 -19.26 -15.11
N LYS A 145 9.48 -19.67 -15.54
CA LYS A 145 10.00 -21.02 -15.32
C LYS A 145 10.81 -21.05 -14.02
N LEU A 146 10.96 -22.24 -13.48
CA LEU A 146 11.85 -22.49 -12.34
C LEU A 146 13.26 -22.01 -12.68
N LEU A 147 13.88 -21.28 -11.77
CA LEU A 147 15.20 -20.65 -11.87
C LEU A 147 15.30 -19.44 -12.83
N ASP A 148 14.19 -19.00 -13.43
CA ASP A 148 14.19 -17.72 -14.12
C ASP A 148 14.54 -16.59 -13.12
N ASP A 149 15.33 -15.62 -13.59
CA ASP A 149 15.56 -14.38 -12.84
C ASP A 149 14.34 -13.47 -13.01
N ILE A 150 13.78 -13.02 -11.89
CA ILE A 150 12.70 -12.02 -11.87
C ILE A 150 13.16 -10.79 -11.08
N TYR A 151 12.63 -9.64 -11.46
CA TYR A 151 12.91 -8.37 -10.81
C TYR A 151 11.68 -7.89 -10.09
N VAL A 152 11.85 -7.50 -8.83
CA VAL A 152 10.81 -6.88 -8.01
C VAL A 152 11.20 -5.44 -7.79
N ALA A 153 10.31 -4.51 -8.12
CA ALA A 153 10.51 -3.09 -7.91
C ALA A 153 9.28 -2.46 -7.27
N GLY A 154 9.49 -1.45 -6.45
CA GLY A 154 8.39 -0.77 -5.77
C GLY A 154 8.85 0.46 -5.02
N TYR A 155 7.90 1.10 -4.35
CA TYR A 155 8.12 2.28 -3.52
C TYR A 155 7.71 2.02 -2.06
N PRO A 156 8.30 1.02 -1.39
CA PRO A 156 8.06 0.85 0.03
C PRO A 156 8.51 2.12 0.76
N PHE A 157 7.62 2.67 1.61
CA PHE A 157 7.90 3.90 2.37
C PHE A 157 8.22 5.15 1.52
N GLY A 158 7.72 5.21 0.28
CA GLY A 158 7.96 6.32 -0.64
C GLY A 158 9.37 6.40 -1.21
N LYS A 159 10.20 5.36 -1.02
CA LYS A 159 11.53 5.24 -1.64
C LYS A 159 11.52 4.12 -2.68
N ALA A 160 12.14 4.38 -3.82
CA ALA A 160 12.31 3.34 -4.84
C ALA A 160 13.25 2.24 -4.33
N VAL A 161 12.79 1.00 -4.42
CA VAL A 161 13.59 -0.20 -4.10
C VAL A 161 13.40 -1.20 -5.23
N SER A 162 14.49 -1.84 -5.63
CA SER A 162 14.47 -2.95 -6.58
C SER A 162 15.38 -4.07 -6.10
N SER A 163 14.99 -5.29 -6.35
CA SER A 163 15.81 -6.48 -6.12
C SER A 163 15.54 -7.53 -7.18
N SER A 164 16.54 -8.38 -7.43
CA SER A 164 16.38 -9.58 -8.25
C SER A 164 16.21 -10.81 -7.35
N VAL A 165 15.34 -11.71 -7.74
CA VAL A 165 15.11 -12.99 -7.07
C VAL A 165 14.97 -14.09 -8.12
N LYS A 166 15.26 -15.33 -7.73
CA LYS A 166 15.01 -16.48 -8.60
C LYS A 166 13.67 -17.12 -8.30
N VAL A 167 13.00 -17.59 -9.33
CA VAL A 167 11.79 -18.38 -9.18
C VAL A 167 12.16 -19.71 -8.50
N THR A 168 11.54 -19.97 -7.37
CA THR A 168 11.68 -21.23 -6.61
C THR A 168 10.32 -21.93 -6.52
N LYS A 169 10.36 -23.23 -6.18
CA LYS A 169 9.12 -23.98 -5.92
C LYS A 169 8.37 -23.42 -4.73
#